data_dce1541d4b166a85f1a2c216c9576151
#
_entry.id   dce1541d4b166a85f1a2c216c9576151
#
_cell.length_a   1.000
_cell.length_b   1.000
_cell.length_c   1.000
_cell.angle_alpha   90.00
_cell.angle_beta   90.00
_cell.angle_gamma   90.00
#
_symmetry.space_group_name_H-M   'P 1'
#
loop_
_entity.id
_entity.type
_entity.pdbx_description
1 polymer ?
#
loop_
_entity_poly.entity_id
_entity_poly.type
_entity_poly.pdbx_seq_one_letter_code
_entity_poly.pdbx_strand_id
1 'polypeptide(L)'
;AAALPARLTVFLRGDLGAGKTTLTRGLLRGLGYTGRVKSPTYTLVEPYKDSRISVYHFDFYRFTHAEEFLEAGLEECFEGDGIRLVEWPDRAQPYLPAADLEVLLHVAPAGGRELALRALSPEGQRCLDDFNAVIAPPAARPAP
;
A
#
# COMPACT_ATOMS: atom_id res chain seq x y z
N ALA A 1 -1.84 4.68 -19.32
CA ALA A 1 -1.53 4.12 -18.01
C ALA A 1 -0.34 4.90 -17.46
N ALA A 2 -0.53 5.67 -16.39
CA ALA A 2 0.57 6.30 -15.69
C ALA A 2 1.55 5.19 -15.27
N ALA A 3 2.83 5.37 -15.54
CA ALA A 3 3.84 4.43 -15.12
C ALA A 3 3.97 4.52 -13.59
N LEU A 4 3.70 3.42 -12.90
CA LEU A 4 4.00 3.34 -11.48
C LEU A 4 5.49 3.59 -11.26
N PRO A 5 5.88 4.29 -10.18
CA PRO A 5 7.28 4.47 -9.87
C PRO A 5 7.94 3.10 -9.67
N ALA A 6 9.21 2.98 -10.07
CA ALA A 6 9.96 1.73 -9.93
C ALA A 6 10.05 1.29 -8.46
N ARG A 7 10.00 2.24 -7.54
CA ARG A 7 10.05 2.02 -6.08
C ARG A 7 8.99 2.88 -5.39
N LEU A 8 8.18 2.26 -4.52
CA LEU A 8 7.17 2.95 -3.73
C LEU A 8 6.92 2.20 -2.42
N THR A 9 6.92 2.90 -1.30
CA THR A 9 6.52 2.35 0.00
C THR A 9 5.23 3.02 0.46
N VAL A 10 4.21 2.20 0.72
CA VAL A 10 2.86 2.64 1.11
C VAL A 10 2.50 2.06 2.47
N PHE A 11 2.20 2.92 3.44
CA PHE A 11 1.66 2.51 4.72
C PHE A 11 0.14 2.44 4.64
N LEU A 12 -0.43 1.31 5.03
CA LEU A 12 -1.87 1.07 5.11
C LEU A 12 -2.29 1.10 6.57
N ARG A 13 -3.00 2.16 6.94
CA ARG A 13 -3.49 2.36 8.31
C ARG A 13 -5.00 2.17 8.38
N GLY A 14 -5.47 1.70 9.49
CA GLY A 14 -6.89 1.47 9.76
C GLY A 14 -7.07 0.34 10.77
N ASP A 15 -8.20 0.33 11.44
CA ASP A 15 -8.53 -0.69 12.43
C ASP A 15 -8.58 -2.10 11.82
N LEU A 16 -8.55 -3.10 12.68
CA LEU A 16 -8.75 -4.48 12.27
C LEU A 16 -10.10 -4.59 11.54
N GLY A 17 -10.10 -5.22 10.37
CA GLY A 17 -11.30 -5.34 9.53
C GLY A 17 -11.65 -4.09 8.71
N ALA A 18 -10.86 -3.03 8.72
CA ALA A 18 -11.10 -1.82 7.92
C ALA A 18 -11.03 -2.08 6.40
N GLY A 19 -10.33 -3.14 5.97
CA GLY A 19 -10.23 -3.51 4.56
C GLY A 19 -8.85 -3.32 3.93
N LYS A 20 -7.79 -3.23 4.73
CA LYS A 20 -6.41 -3.07 4.25
C LYS A 20 -5.98 -4.17 3.28
N THR A 21 -6.20 -5.43 3.63
CA THR A 21 -5.91 -6.57 2.75
C THR A 21 -6.82 -6.58 1.51
N THR A 22 -8.07 -6.15 1.63
CA THR A 22 -8.99 -6.00 0.50
C THR A 22 -8.49 -4.94 -0.49
N LEU A 23 -7.98 -3.81 0.01
CA LEU A 23 -7.36 -2.77 -0.81
C LEU A 23 -6.13 -3.32 -1.54
N THR A 24 -5.25 -4.03 -0.83
CA THR A 24 -4.09 -4.71 -1.42
C THR A 24 -4.49 -5.64 -2.55
N ARG A 25 -5.55 -6.45 -2.35
CA ARG A 25 -6.09 -7.33 -3.38
C ARG A 25 -6.57 -6.56 -4.61
N GLY A 26 -7.30 -5.46 -4.40
CA GLY A 26 -7.77 -4.59 -5.47
C GLY A 26 -6.61 -3.99 -6.27
N LEU A 27 -5.57 -3.52 -5.58
CA LEU A 27 -4.37 -2.99 -6.22
C LEU A 27 -3.65 -4.05 -7.06
N LEU A 28 -3.43 -5.24 -6.52
CA LEU A 28 -2.81 -6.35 -7.24
C LEU A 28 -3.61 -6.75 -8.48
N ARG A 29 -4.95 -6.77 -8.39
CA ARG A 29 -5.83 -7.00 -9.55
C ARG A 29 -5.66 -5.92 -10.61
N GLY A 30 -5.61 -4.65 -10.20
CA GLY A 30 -5.36 -3.52 -11.10
C GLY A 30 -3.99 -3.59 -11.80
N LEU A 31 -3.00 -4.20 -11.16
CA LEU A 31 -1.68 -4.47 -11.73
C LEU A 31 -1.63 -5.72 -12.63
N GLY A 32 -2.74 -6.44 -12.75
CA GLY A 32 -2.84 -7.66 -13.59
C GLY A 32 -2.55 -8.97 -12.87
N TYR A 33 -2.28 -8.94 -11.57
CA TYR A 33 -2.10 -10.17 -10.81
C TYR A 33 -3.41 -10.92 -10.63
N THR A 34 -3.51 -12.15 -11.12
CA THR A 34 -4.73 -12.96 -11.10
C THR A 34 -4.72 -14.07 -10.04
N GLY A 35 -3.59 -14.27 -9.38
CA GLY A 35 -3.40 -15.29 -8.36
C GLY A 35 -4.16 -15.01 -7.05
N ARG A 36 -4.03 -15.94 -6.12
CA ARG A 36 -4.64 -15.80 -4.79
C ARG A 36 -3.87 -14.77 -3.95
N VAL A 37 -4.60 -13.85 -3.33
CA VAL A 37 -4.06 -12.88 -2.38
C VAL A 37 -4.45 -13.28 -0.96
N LYS A 38 -3.44 -13.51 -0.12
CA LYS A 38 -3.60 -13.89 1.29
C LYS A 38 -3.13 -12.75 2.18
N SER A 39 -3.73 -12.64 3.38
CA SER A 39 -3.15 -11.80 4.44
C SER A 39 -1.85 -12.41 4.95
N PRO A 40 -0.74 -11.67 5.03
CA PRO A 40 0.53 -12.17 5.52
C PRO A 40 0.67 -12.09 7.05
N THR A 41 -0.44 -12.18 7.78
CA THR A 41 -0.46 -12.04 9.25
C THR A 41 0.49 -13.03 9.95
N TYR A 42 0.66 -14.23 9.40
CA TYR A 42 1.54 -15.25 9.95
C TYR A 42 2.91 -15.31 9.26
N THR A 43 2.95 -15.03 7.97
CA THR A 43 4.18 -15.10 7.15
C THR A 43 4.97 -13.79 7.18
N LEU A 44 4.39 -12.70 7.71
CA LEU A 44 4.91 -11.34 7.81
C LEU A 44 5.04 -10.64 6.46
N VAL A 45 5.41 -11.32 5.40
CA VAL A 45 5.53 -10.79 4.04
C VAL A 45 5.07 -11.82 3.02
N GLU A 46 4.32 -11.36 2.02
CA GLU A 46 3.97 -12.11 0.82
C GLU A 46 4.49 -11.35 -0.41
N PRO A 47 5.43 -11.93 -1.16
CA PRO A 47 5.89 -11.36 -2.42
C PRO A 47 4.95 -11.76 -3.56
N TYR A 48 4.55 -10.78 -4.37
CA TYR A 48 3.82 -10.96 -5.61
C TYR A 48 4.70 -10.47 -6.76
N LYS A 49 5.15 -11.40 -7.59
CA LYS A 49 6.02 -11.09 -8.72
C LYS A 49 5.25 -11.28 -10.02
N ASP A 50 5.16 -10.24 -10.80
CA ASP A 50 4.74 -10.26 -12.19
C ASP A 50 5.90 -9.79 -13.07
N SER A 51 5.81 -10.02 -14.38
CA SER A 51 6.85 -9.64 -15.36
C SER A 51 7.20 -8.15 -15.36
N ARG A 52 6.33 -7.29 -14.82
CA ARG A 52 6.46 -5.83 -14.87
C ARG A 52 6.86 -5.19 -13.55
N ILE A 53 6.43 -5.73 -12.42
CA ILE A 53 6.69 -5.13 -11.12
C ILE A 53 6.62 -6.18 -10.00
N SER A 54 7.45 -6.01 -8.98
CA SER A 54 7.38 -6.79 -7.74
C SER A 54 6.59 -6.01 -6.71
N VAL A 55 5.65 -6.68 -6.03
CA VAL A 55 4.91 -6.13 -4.91
C VAL A 55 5.17 -6.99 -3.68
N TYR A 56 5.50 -6.34 -2.57
CA TYR A 56 5.70 -6.98 -1.27
C TYR A 56 4.60 -6.49 -0.34
N HIS A 57 3.80 -7.42 0.17
CA HIS A 57 2.74 -7.11 1.14
C HIS A 57 3.17 -7.56 2.52
N PHE A 58 3.26 -6.63 3.47
CA PHE A 58 3.66 -6.85 4.85
C PHE A 58 2.47 -6.67 5.78
N ASP A 59 2.45 -7.45 6.87
CA ASP A 59 1.51 -7.29 7.98
C ASP A 59 2.24 -7.52 9.31
N PHE A 60 2.35 -6.47 10.11
CA PHE A 60 3.05 -6.49 11.39
C PHE A 60 2.10 -6.54 12.60
N TYR A 61 0.84 -6.87 12.38
CA TYR A 61 -0.18 -6.92 13.44
C TYR A 61 0.27 -7.76 14.64
N ARG A 62 0.97 -8.86 14.42
CA ARG A 62 1.40 -9.81 15.46
C ARG A 62 2.73 -9.46 16.12
N PHE A 63 3.42 -8.43 15.67
CA PHE A 63 4.65 -7.99 16.32
C PHE A 63 4.36 -7.57 17.76
N THR A 64 5.17 -8.08 18.69
CA THR A 64 5.15 -7.72 20.10
C THR A 64 6.21 -6.66 20.44
N HIS A 65 7.29 -6.62 19.65
CA HIS A 65 8.35 -5.61 19.71
C HIS A 65 8.88 -5.31 18.30
N ALA A 66 9.36 -4.09 18.09
CA ALA A 66 9.73 -3.61 16.76
C ALA A 66 10.98 -4.29 16.19
N GLU A 67 11.87 -4.79 17.05
CA GLU A 67 13.09 -5.51 16.69
C GLU A 67 12.81 -6.78 15.88
N GLU A 68 11.62 -7.34 15.98
CA GLU A 68 11.20 -8.50 15.16
C GLU A 68 11.36 -8.22 13.65
N PHE A 69 11.26 -6.96 13.23
CA PHE A 69 11.52 -6.54 11.85
C PHE A 69 12.96 -6.87 11.42
N LEU A 70 13.94 -6.58 12.28
CA LEU A 70 15.36 -6.87 12.05
C LEU A 70 15.65 -8.37 12.19
N GLU A 71 15.08 -9.00 13.21
CA GLU A 71 15.28 -10.43 13.49
C GLU A 71 14.79 -11.32 12.33
N ALA A 72 13.74 -10.88 11.63
CA ALA A 72 13.21 -11.58 10.46
C ALA A 72 13.94 -11.22 9.15
N GLY A 73 14.92 -10.31 9.16
CA GLY A 73 15.69 -9.91 7.98
C GLY A 73 14.85 -9.20 6.92
N LEU A 74 13.79 -8.50 7.34
CA LEU A 74 12.83 -7.89 6.41
C LEU A 74 13.37 -6.64 5.71
N GLU A 75 14.47 -6.07 6.18
CA GLU A 75 15.14 -4.90 5.57
C GLU A 75 15.47 -5.15 4.10
N GLU A 76 15.90 -6.35 3.77
CA GLU A 76 16.28 -6.73 2.41
C GLU A 76 15.13 -6.56 1.41
N CYS A 77 13.88 -6.74 1.86
CA CYS A 77 12.70 -6.54 1.02
C CYS A 77 12.47 -5.05 0.65
N PHE A 78 13.14 -4.13 1.35
CA PHE A 78 13.05 -2.70 1.09
C PHE A 78 14.19 -2.20 0.17
N GLU A 79 15.11 -3.05 -0.19
CA GLU A 79 16.15 -2.75 -1.17
C GLU A 79 15.63 -2.95 -2.60
N GLY A 80 16.20 -2.20 -3.55
CA GLY A 80 15.87 -2.33 -4.97
C GLY A 80 14.47 -1.83 -5.35
N ASP A 81 14.04 -2.21 -6.54
CA ASP A 81 12.75 -1.82 -7.11
C ASP A 81 11.58 -2.63 -6.54
N GLY A 82 10.39 -2.08 -6.63
CA GLY A 82 9.14 -2.72 -6.24
C GLY A 82 8.25 -1.82 -5.37
N ILE A 83 7.02 -2.27 -5.19
CA ILE A 83 6.03 -1.63 -4.31
C ILE A 83 5.98 -2.39 -2.99
N ARG A 84 6.06 -1.68 -1.87
CA ARG A 84 5.89 -2.21 -0.53
C ARG A 84 4.60 -1.69 0.05
N LEU A 85 3.68 -2.60 0.37
CA LEU A 85 2.41 -2.31 1.03
C LEU A 85 2.52 -2.83 2.46
N VAL A 86 2.47 -1.94 3.44
CA VAL A 86 2.75 -2.26 4.84
C VAL A 86 1.52 -2.01 5.69
N GLU A 87 0.93 -3.08 6.24
CA GLU A 87 -0.10 -3.00 7.27
C GLU A 87 0.53 -2.95 8.66
N TRP A 88 -0.03 -2.15 9.58
CA TRP A 88 0.44 -1.97 10.95
C TRP A 88 1.90 -1.48 11.03
N PRO A 89 2.26 -0.41 10.28
CA PRO A 89 3.64 0.05 10.22
C PRO A 89 4.21 0.49 11.58
N ASP A 90 3.38 1.00 12.49
CA ASP A 90 3.81 1.48 13.81
C ASP A 90 4.43 0.36 14.66
N ARG A 91 4.07 -0.89 14.39
CA ARG A 91 4.59 -2.06 15.09
C ARG A 91 6.07 -2.34 14.78
N ALA A 92 6.59 -1.82 13.67
CA ALA A 92 7.98 -2.00 13.24
C ALA A 92 8.82 -0.72 13.36
N GLN A 93 8.25 0.39 13.84
CA GLN A 93 9.02 1.61 14.09
C GLN A 93 9.93 1.46 15.31
N PRO A 94 11.16 2.04 15.30
CA PRO A 94 11.70 2.97 14.29
C PRO A 94 12.49 2.29 13.15
N TYR A 95 12.48 0.97 13.04
CA TYR A 95 13.32 0.22 12.08
C TYR A 95 12.79 0.20 10.65
N LEU A 96 11.49 0.48 10.48
CA LEU A 96 10.85 0.50 9.18
C LEU A 96 11.28 1.74 8.37
N PRO A 97 11.70 1.59 7.09
CA PRO A 97 11.97 2.72 6.21
C PRO A 97 10.77 3.65 6.06
N ALA A 98 11.03 4.93 5.77
CA ALA A 98 9.99 5.93 5.58
C ALA A 98 9.07 5.57 4.40
N ALA A 99 7.76 5.85 4.54
CA ALA A 99 6.80 5.69 3.47
C ALA A 99 6.84 6.87 2.49
N ASP A 100 6.48 6.59 1.24
CA ASP A 100 6.21 7.59 0.21
C ASP A 100 4.76 8.06 0.25
N LEU A 101 3.85 7.14 0.57
CA LEU A 101 2.41 7.37 0.62
C LEU A 101 1.81 6.69 1.86
N GLU A 102 0.86 7.36 2.48
CA GLU A 102 0.05 6.80 3.56
C GLU A 102 -1.41 6.75 3.13
N VAL A 103 -2.05 5.63 3.38
CA VAL A 103 -3.47 5.39 3.13
C VAL A 103 -4.15 5.08 4.45
N LEU A 104 -5.10 5.93 4.84
CA LEU A 104 -5.94 5.71 6.02
C LEU A 104 -7.29 5.17 5.57
N LEU A 105 -7.70 4.04 6.14
CA LEU A 105 -8.99 3.42 5.90
C LEU A 105 -9.87 3.53 7.15
N HIS A 106 -11.06 4.06 6.97
CA HIS A 106 -12.09 4.13 8.01
C HIS A 106 -13.36 3.44 7.55
N VAL A 107 -14.04 2.78 8.48
CA VAL A 107 -15.41 2.29 8.26
C VAL A 107 -16.35 3.48 8.44
N ALA A 108 -17.07 3.85 7.39
CA ALA A 108 -18.02 4.95 7.46
C ALA A 108 -19.22 4.58 8.35
N PRO A 109 -19.77 5.54 9.16
CA PRO A 109 -20.92 5.28 10.03
C PRO A 109 -22.17 4.77 9.28
N ALA A 110 -22.36 5.24 8.05
CA ALA A 110 -23.48 4.84 7.17
C ALA A 110 -23.18 3.58 6.33
N GLY A 111 -22.08 2.90 6.58
CA GLY A 111 -21.56 1.78 5.77
C GLY A 111 -20.58 2.23 4.70
N GLY A 112 -19.87 1.27 4.11
CA GLY A 112 -18.79 1.56 3.16
C GLY A 112 -17.46 1.88 3.83
N ARG A 113 -16.55 2.44 3.05
CA ARG A 113 -15.19 2.77 3.50
C ARG A 113 -14.82 4.17 3.02
N GLU A 114 -14.17 4.91 3.88
CA GLU A 114 -13.54 6.19 3.56
C GLU A 114 -12.03 6.00 3.49
N LEU A 115 -11.42 6.55 2.45
CA LEU A 115 -9.97 6.56 2.28
C LEU A 115 -9.46 8.00 2.32
N ALA A 116 -8.43 8.22 3.14
CA ALA A 116 -7.63 9.42 3.09
C ALA A 116 -6.23 9.08 2.61
N LEU A 117 -5.72 9.80 1.64
CA LEU A 117 -4.41 9.60 1.03
C LEU A 117 -3.52 10.78 1.39
N ARG A 118 -2.30 10.50 1.83
CA ARG A 118 -1.30 11.51 2.18
C ARG A 118 0.04 11.17 1.55
N ALA A 119 0.56 12.06 0.71
CA ALA A 119 1.91 11.96 0.19
C ALA A 119 2.94 12.38 1.25
N LEU A 120 4.01 11.61 1.36
CA LEU A 120 5.10 11.82 2.32
C LEU A 120 6.46 12.02 1.63
N SER A 121 6.51 11.84 0.31
CA SER A 121 7.68 12.06 -0.53
C SER A 121 7.29 12.64 -1.88
N PRO A 122 8.23 13.14 -2.70
CA PRO A 122 7.97 13.54 -4.08
C PRO A 122 7.39 12.40 -4.94
N GLU A 123 7.83 11.16 -4.73
CA GLU A 123 7.31 9.96 -5.39
C GLU A 123 5.85 9.71 -5.01
N GLY A 124 5.55 9.79 -3.72
CA GLY A 124 4.18 9.69 -3.21
C GLY A 124 3.27 10.78 -3.75
N GLN A 125 3.77 12.02 -3.88
CA GLN A 125 3.02 13.12 -4.46
C GLN A 125 2.68 12.88 -5.94
N ARG A 126 3.63 12.41 -6.74
CA ARG A 126 3.37 12.05 -8.14
C ARG A 126 2.31 10.96 -8.25
N CYS A 127 2.41 9.93 -7.42
CA CYS A 127 1.43 8.85 -7.38
C CYS A 127 0.03 9.38 -7.03
N LEU A 128 -0.07 10.30 -6.07
CA LEU A 128 -1.33 10.92 -5.67
C LEU A 128 -1.92 11.81 -6.77
N ASP A 129 -1.08 12.58 -7.45
CA ASP A 129 -1.50 13.46 -8.56
C ASP A 129 -2.05 12.61 -9.74
N ASP A 130 -1.38 11.52 -10.09
CA ASP A 130 -1.83 10.58 -11.12
C ASP A 130 -3.17 9.92 -10.73
N PHE A 131 -3.31 9.53 -9.48
CA PHE A 131 -4.55 8.97 -8.95
C PHE A 131 -5.70 9.99 -9.06
N ASN A 132 -5.48 11.22 -8.62
CA ASN A 132 -6.49 12.28 -8.70
C ASN A 132 -6.88 12.59 -10.15
N ALA A 133 -5.95 12.54 -11.09
CA ALA A 133 -6.25 12.73 -12.51
C ALA A 133 -7.16 11.64 -13.08
N VAL A 134 -7.06 10.40 -12.57
CA VAL A 134 -7.89 9.27 -13.00
C VAL A 134 -9.30 9.34 -12.43
N ILE A 135 -9.46 9.75 -11.16
CA ILE A 135 -10.77 9.81 -10.49
C ILE A 135 -11.51 11.12 -10.70
N ALA A 136 -10.84 12.16 -11.20
CA ALA A 136 -11.48 13.44 -11.51
C ALA A 136 -12.62 13.23 -12.53
N PRO A 137 -13.80 13.80 -12.30
CA PRO A 137 -14.86 13.74 -13.33
C PRO A 137 -14.35 14.40 -14.62
N PRO A 138 -14.72 13.86 -15.79
CA PRO A 138 -14.35 14.48 -17.07
C PRO A 138 -14.80 15.94 -17.05
N ALA A 139 -13.90 16.86 -17.46
CA ALA A 139 -14.22 18.26 -17.56
C ALA A 139 -15.53 18.46 -18.36
N ALA A 140 -16.46 19.21 -17.80
CA ALA A 140 -17.72 19.50 -18.49
C ALA A 140 -17.39 20.07 -19.87
N ARG A 141 -17.93 19.45 -20.94
CA ARG A 141 -17.83 20.01 -22.28
C ARG A 141 -18.44 21.41 -22.25
N PRO A 142 -17.77 22.44 -22.78
CA PRO A 142 -18.41 23.72 -22.95
C PRO A 142 -19.70 23.52 -23.76
N ALA A 143 -20.78 24.12 -23.29
CA ALA A 143 -22.05 24.10 -24.03
C ALA A 143 -21.86 24.74 -25.40
N PRO A 144 -22.57 24.22 -26.45
CA PRO A 144 -22.47 24.75 -27.79
C PRO A 144 -22.97 26.21 -27.90
#